data_3feea1585fbdd190f401f482d054b994
#
_entry.id   3feea1585fbdd190f401f482d054b994
#
_cell.length_a   1.000
_cell.length_b   1.000
_cell.length_c   1.000
_cell.angle_alpha   90.00
_cell.angle_beta   90.00
_cell.angle_gamma   90.00
#
_symmetry.space_group_name_H-M   'P 1'
#
loop_
_entity.id
_entity.type
_entity.pdbx_description
1 polymer ?
#
loop_
_entity_poly.entity_id
_entity_poly.type
_entity_poly.pdbx_seq_one_letter_code
_entity_poly.pdbx_strand_id
1 'polypeptide(L)'
;MNLSLSDLCNEAREFSRQESLHNEPTLFGVTDGKAVGTYLEQKFRDYLLERYQFETGNSARGIDFPSLNIDMKVTSARQPQSSCPFRSARQKVYGLGYGLIVFVYDKSDYPENRTARLNISNAIYIAPDRTAD
;
A
#
# COMPACT_ATOMS: atom_id res chain seq x y z
N MET A 1 -1.08 -21.27 6.07
CA MET A 1 -2.44 -20.72 5.81
C MET A 1 -2.39 -19.89 4.54
N ASN A 2 -3.31 -20.14 3.64
CA ASN A 2 -3.36 -19.39 2.38
C ASN A 2 -4.00 -18.04 2.59
N LEU A 3 -3.51 -17.06 1.86
CA LEU A 3 -4.02 -15.69 1.93
C LEU A 3 -5.29 -15.57 1.10
N SER A 4 -6.38 -15.12 1.72
CA SER A 4 -7.63 -14.84 1.02
C SER A 4 -7.80 -13.32 0.88
N LEU A 5 -8.77 -12.90 0.05
CA LEU A 5 -9.08 -11.48 -0.09
C LEU A 5 -9.51 -10.88 1.25
N SER A 6 -10.34 -11.58 1.99
CA SER A 6 -10.79 -11.11 3.30
C SER A 6 -9.61 -10.93 4.25
N ASP A 7 -8.67 -11.89 4.25
CA ASP A 7 -7.47 -11.80 5.07
C ASP A 7 -6.63 -10.60 4.65
N LEU A 8 -6.45 -10.39 3.35
CA LEU A 8 -5.67 -9.27 2.84
C LEU A 8 -6.23 -7.93 3.33
N CYS A 9 -7.54 -7.76 3.22
CA CYS A 9 -8.18 -6.51 3.65
C CYS A 9 -8.06 -6.30 5.15
N ASN A 10 -8.27 -7.36 5.93
CA ASN A 10 -8.16 -7.26 7.40
C ASN A 10 -6.74 -6.97 7.83
N GLU A 11 -5.77 -7.63 7.21
CA GLU A 11 -4.36 -7.41 7.56
C GLU A 11 -3.87 -6.04 7.09
N ALA A 12 -4.38 -5.54 5.99
CA ALA A 12 -4.02 -4.19 5.55
C ALA A 12 -4.43 -3.14 6.59
N ARG A 13 -5.61 -3.31 7.20
CA ARG A 13 -6.06 -2.41 8.25
C ARG A 13 -5.21 -2.54 9.51
N GLU A 14 -4.90 -3.77 9.92
CA GLU A 14 -4.08 -4.00 11.11
C GLU A 14 -2.66 -3.50 10.90
N PHE A 15 -2.07 -3.78 9.74
CA PHE A 15 -0.75 -3.28 9.40
C PHE A 15 -0.71 -1.76 9.41
N SER A 16 -1.73 -1.11 8.84
CA SER A 16 -1.82 0.35 8.81
C SER A 16 -1.85 0.93 10.21
N ARG A 17 -2.59 0.29 11.12
CA ARG A 17 -2.66 0.74 12.51
C ARG A 17 -1.29 0.63 13.19
N GLN A 18 -0.60 -0.48 12.99
CA GLN A 18 0.71 -0.69 13.61
C GLN A 18 1.76 0.25 13.01
N GLU A 19 1.76 0.38 11.69
CA GLU A 19 2.75 1.22 11.02
C GLU A 19 2.56 2.70 11.36
N SER A 20 1.34 3.13 11.58
CA SER A 20 1.06 4.51 11.97
C SER A 20 1.66 4.88 13.31
N LEU A 21 2.01 3.87 14.13
CA LEU A 21 2.63 4.08 15.43
C LEU A 21 4.15 3.81 15.40
N HIS A 22 4.68 3.40 14.27
CA HIS A 22 6.09 3.02 14.14
C HIS A 22 6.95 4.21 13.73
N ASN A 23 8.06 4.41 14.43
CA ASN A 23 9.06 5.41 14.08
C ASN A 23 10.14 4.76 13.23
N GLU A 24 10.30 5.23 12.00
CA GLU A 24 11.22 4.61 11.05
C GLU A 24 12.41 5.54 10.76
N PRO A 25 13.62 5.19 11.19
CA PRO A 25 14.79 6.05 10.97
C PRO A 25 15.16 6.18 9.48
N THR A 26 14.96 5.13 8.70
CA THR A 26 15.39 5.14 7.30
C THR A 26 14.58 6.08 6.43
N LEU A 27 13.43 6.53 6.90
CA LEU A 27 12.58 7.46 6.15
C LEU A 27 12.75 8.91 6.57
N PHE A 28 13.55 9.17 7.60
CA PHE A 28 13.75 10.54 8.06
C PHE A 28 14.38 11.37 6.94
N GLY A 29 13.75 12.50 6.61
CA GLY A 29 14.23 13.37 5.56
C GLY A 29 13.99 12.90 4.14
N VAL A 30 13.41 11.73 3.97
CA VAL A 30 13.11 11.22 2.63
C VAL A 30 11.87 11.90 2.09
N THR A 31 12.01 12.54 0.92
CA THR A 31 10.91 13.24 0.28
C THR A 31 10.41 12.54 -0.98
N ASP A 32 11.10 11.51 -1.43
CA ASP A 32 10.77 10.78 -2.64
C ASP A 32 9.63 9.79 -2.37
N GLY A 33 8.47 10.05 -2.98
CA GLY A 33 7.30 9.19 -2.81
C GLY A 33 7.53 7.77 -3.27
N LYS A 34 8.37 7.58 -4.29
CA LYS A 34 8.69 6.23 -4.77
C LYS A 34 9.44 5.44 -3.72
N ALA A 35 10.38 6.08 -3.03
CA ALA A 35 11.13 5.42 -1.95
C ALA A 35 10.21 5.03 -0.80
N VAL A 36 9.30 5.92 -0.42
CA VAL A 36 8.32 5.62 0.63
C VAL A 36 7.42 4.47 0.21
N GLY A 37 6.95 4.50 -1.04
CA GLY A 37 6.09 3.43 -1.55
C GLY A 37 6.78 2.08 -1.54
N THR A 38 8.02 2.03 -1.99
CA THR A 38 8.80 0.79 -2.00
C THR A 38 8.97 0.24 -0.59
N TYR A 39 9.29 1.12 0.36
CA TYR A 39 9.42 0.73 1.76
C TYR A 39 8.14 0.10 2.28
N LEU A 40 7.02 0.77 2.06
CA LEU A 40 5.75 0.32 2.62
C LEU A 40 5.26 -0.98 1.98
N GLU A 41 5.40 -1.08 0.67
CA GLU A 41 5.00 -2.29 -0.05
C GLU A 41 5.82 -3.50 0.40
N GLN A 42 7.12 -3.32 0.53
CA GLN A 42 7.99 -4.41 0.95
C GLN A 42 7.69 -4.82 2.38
N LYS A 43 7.48 -3.86 3.26
CA LYS A 43 7.20 -4.15 4.66
C LYS A 43 5.87 -4.87 4.83
N PHE A 44 4.84 -4.46 4.09
CA PHE A 44 3.55 -5.12 4.15
C PHE A 44 3.63 -6.55 3.60
N ARG A 45 4.37 -6.74 2.52
CA ARG A 45 4.57 -8.07 1.95
C ARG A 45 5.25 -8.99 2.96
N ASP A 46 6.32 -8.50 3.61
CA ASP A 46 7.02 -9.27 4.64
C ASP A 46 6.13 -9.57 5.83
N TYR A 47 5.32 -8.60 6.23
CA TYR A 47 4.35 -8.77 7.31
C TYR A 47 3.38 -9.92 7.00
N LEU A 48 2.90 -9.99 5.77
CA LEU A 48 1.98 -11.05 5.37
C LEU A 48 2.68 -12.39 5.28
N LEU A 49 3.91 -12.43 4.80
CA LEU A 49 4.65 -13.69 4.64
C LEU A 49 4.95 -14.36 5.98
N GLU A 50 4.95 -13.62 7.07
CA GLU A 50 5.09 -14.21 8.39
C GLU A 50 3.86 -14.99 8.83
N ARG A 51 2.71 -14.75 8.22
CA ARG A 51 1.42 -15.30 8.65
C ARG A 51 0.75 -16.18 7.60
N TYR A 52 1.02 -15.93 6.34
CA TYR A 52 0.30 -16.56 5.24
C TYR A 52 1.25 -17.11 4.21
N GLN A 53 0.77 -18.10 3.47
CA GLN A 53 1.47 -18.61 2.29
C GLN A 53 0.78 -18.05 1.05
N PHE A 54 1.54 -17.39 0.20
CA PHE A 54 1.00 -16.86 -1.04
C PHE A 54 2.13 -16.64 -2.05
N GLU A 55 1.75 -16.59 -3.31
CA GLU A 55 2.69 -16.31 -4.38
C GLU A 55 2.98 -14.83 -4.41
N THR A 56 4.27 -14.47 -4.41
CA THR A 56 4.67 -13.08 -4.55
C THR A 56 4.76 -12.72 -6.01
N GLY A 57 4.48 -11.45 -6.32
CA GLY A 57 4.57 -10.98 -7.68
C GLY A 57 6.00 -10.92 -8.17
N ASN A 58 6.14 -10.99 -9.48
CA ASN A 58 7.44 -10.85 -10.11
C ASN A 58 7.35 -9.73 -11.15
N SER A 59 8.51 -9.31 -11.64
CA SER A 59 8.58 -8.19 -12.57
C SER A 59 7.87 -8.46 -13.89
N ALA A 60 7.75 -9.71 -14.28
CA ALA A 60 7.11 -10.05 -15.55
C ALA A 60 5.60 -9.79 -15.53
N ARG A 61 4.97 -9.99 -14.38
CA ARG A 61 3.53 -9.78 -14.26
C ARG A 61 3.16 -8.39 -13.75
N GLY A 62 4.01 -7.83 -12.90
CA GLY A 62 3.75 -6.53 -12.31
C GLY A 62 2.61 -6.48 -11.31
N ILE A 63 2.16 -7.64 -10.81
CA ILE A 63 1.08 -7.74 -9.84
C ILE A 63 1.63 -8.32 -8.55
N ASP A 64 1.38 -7.64 -7.43
CA ASP A 64 1.96 -8.03 -6.14
C ASP A 64 1.36 -9.31 -5.57
N PHE A 65 0.08 -9.55 -5.79
CA PHE A 65 -0.62 -10.72 -5.28
C PHE A 65 -1.29 -11.47 -6.44
N PRO A 66 -0.50 -12.22 -7.22
CA PRO A 66 -1.04 -12.83 -8.45
C PRO A 66 -2.19 -13.81 -8.21
N SER A 67 -2.15 -14.57 -7.12
CA SER A 67 -3.20 -15.55 -6.84
C SER A 67 -4.53 -14.88 -6.52
N LEU A 68 -4.53 -13.64 -6.07
CA LEU A 68 -5.74 -12.87 -5.79
C LEU A 68 -6.06 -11.88 -6.90
N ASN A 69 -5.16 -11.72 -7.85
CA ASN A 69 -5.29 -10.76 -8.95
C ASN A 69 -5.42 -9.33 -8.41
N ILE A 70 -4.54 -8.99 -7.47
CA ILE A 70 -4.55 -7.69 -6.79
C ILE A 70 -3.14 -7.12 -6.79
N ASP A 71 -3.04 -5.82 -7.07
CA ASP A 71 -1.78 -5.08 -6.98
C ASP A 71 -1.85 -4.10 -5.81
N MET A 72 -0.69 -3.68 -5.33
CA MET A 72 -0.59 -2.67 -4.27
C MET A 72 -0.29 -1.30 -4.87
N LYS A 73 -0.83 -0.27 -4.22
CA LYS A 73 -0.55 1.11 -4.58
C LYS A 73 -0.38 1.91 -3.29
N VAL A 74 0.66 2.73 -3.25
CA VAL A 74 0.90 3.60 -2.10
C VAL A 74 0.91 5.04 -2.60
N THR A 75 0.14 5.90 -1.94
CA THR A 75 0.05 7.29 -2.35
C THR A 75 0.05 8.20 -1.13
N SER A 76 0.63 9.39 -1.31
CA SER A 76 0.66 10.40 -0.26
C SER A 76 -0.62 11.23 -0.29
N ALA A 77 -1.17 11.50 0.89
CA ALA A 77 -2.33 12.39 1.02
C ALA A 77 -1.97 13.84 0.70
N ARG A 78 -0.67 14.17 0.72
CA ARG A 78 -0.21 15.54 0.52
C ARG A 78 0.25 15.87 -0.89
N GLN A 79 0.11 14.94 -1.83
CA GLN A 79 0.58 15.16 -3.20
C GLN A 79 -0.47 15.93 -4.00
N PRO A 80 -0.33 17.24 -4.15
CA PRO A 80 -1.39 18.02 -4.81
C PRO A 80 -1.56 17.69 -6.28
N GLN A 81 -0.50 17.32 -6.97
CA GLN A 81 -0.59 17.01 -8.39
C GLN A 81 -1.34 15.72 -8.65
N SER A 82 -1.51 14.89 -7.66
CA SER A 82 -2.38 13.74 -7.82
C SER A 82 -3.84 14.12 -7.65
N SER A 83 -4.09 15.29 -7.20
CA SER A 83 -5.37 15.98 -7.05
C SER A 83 -6.46 15.14 -6.39
N CYS A 84 -6.64 13.92 -6.75
CA CYS A 84 -7.58 13.01 -6.12
C CYS A 84 -7.00 11.60 -6.22
N PRO A 85 -6.25 11.17 -5.20
CA PRO A 85 -5.60 9.85 -5.27
C PRO A 85 -6.58 8.71 -5.53
N PHE A 86 -7.75 8.79 -4.92
CA PHE A 86 -8.74 7.73 -5.11
C PHE A 86 -9.26 7.68 -6.53
N ARG A 87 -9.53 8.85 -7.10
CA ARG A 87 -9.98 8.93 -8.48
C ARG A 87 -8.93 8.43 -9.44
N SER A 88 -7.67 8.81 -9.24
CA SER A 88 -6.58 8.33 -10.08
C SER A 88 -6.43 6.84 -10.01
N ALA A 89 -6.50 6.27 -8.79
CA ALA A 89 -6.38 4.83 -8.61
C ALA A 89 -7.53 4.10 -9.32
N ARG A 90 -8.75 4.62 -9.18
CA ARG A 90 -9.90 4.00 -9.83
C ARG A 90 -9.78 4.05 -11.35
N GLN A 91 -9.30 5.15 -11.89
CA GLN A 91 -9.10 5.28 -13.33
C GLN A 91 -8.04 4.30 -13.82
N LYS A 92 -6.99 4.09 -13.03
CA LYS A 92 -5.95 3.14 -13.41
C LYS A 92 -6.43 1.71 -13.39
N VAL A 93 -7.33 1.38 -12.46
CA VAL A 93 -7.89 0.03 -12.36
C VAL A 93 -8.85 -0.23 -13.50
N TYR A 94 -9.54 0.79 -13.97
CA TYR A 94 -10.52 0.64 -15.05
C TYR A 94 -9.82 0.09 -16.29
N GLY A 95 -10.28 -1.06 -16.73
CA GLY A 95 -9.72 -1.71 -17.90
C GLY A 95 -8.46 -2.52 -17.64
N LEU A 96 -7.94 -2.53 -16.40
CA LEU A 96 -6.75 -3.31 -16.08
C LEU A 96 -7.04 -4.78 -15.83
N GLY A 97 -8.27 -5.09 -15.41
CA GLY A 97 -8.66 -6.47 -15.18
C GLY A 97 -8.20 -7.04 -13.86
N TYR A 98 -7.67 -6.22 -12.97
CA TYR A 98 -7.29 -6.66 -11.63
C TYR A 98 -7.64 -5.60 -10.60
N GLY A 99 -7.67 -5.99 -9.32
CA GLY A 99 -7.99 -5.08 -8.25
C GLY A 99 -6.78 -4.39 -7.68
N LEU A 100 -7.04 -3.39 -6.83
CA LEU A 100 -5.98 -2.67 -6.14
C LEU A 100 -6.25 -2.63 -4.64
N ILE A 101 -5.18 -2.77 -3.85
CA ILE A 101 -5.20 -2.36 -2.46
C ILE A 101 -4.37 -1.08 -2.36
N VAL A 102 -4.98 -0.01 -1.86
CA VAL A 102 -4.37 1.32 -1.88
C VAL A 102 -4.14 1.78 -0.45
N PHE A 103 -2.89 2.10 -0.14
CA PHE A 103 -2.53 2.72 1.14
C PHE A 103 -2.34 4.22 0.93
N VAL A 104 -3.03 5.02 1.72
CA VAL A 104 -2.89 6.48 1.70
C VAL A 104 -2.20 6.90 3.00
N TYR A 105 -1.07 7.57 2.88
CA TYR A 105 -0.27 7.94 4.05
C TYR A 105 -0.04 9.43 4.14
N ASP A 106 0.24 9.89 5.35
CA ASP A 106 0.71 11.24 5.63
C ASP A 106 1.99 11.10 6.46
N LYS A 107 3.10 11.56 5.89
CA LYS A 107 4.41 11.37 6.50
C LYS A 107 4.76 12.55 7.41
N SER A 108 5.27 12.24 8.59
CA SER A 108 5.77 13.24 9.53
C SER A 108 7.20 12.90 9.93
N ASP A 109 8.08 13.89 9.90
CA ASP A 109 9.46 13.74 10.34
C ASP A 109 9.63 14.28 11.74
N TYR A 110 10.41 13.59 12.56
CA TYR A 110 10.67 13.96 13.94
C TYR A 110 12.18 14.19 14.12
N PRO A 111 12.65 15.45 14.01
CA PRO A 111 14.09 15.71 14.07
C PRO A 111 14.74 15.35 15.40
N GLU A 112 13.98 15.38 16.50
CA GLU A 112 14.54 15.11 17.83
C GLU A 112 15.07 13.70 17.97
N ASN A 113 14.51 12.74 17.25
CA ASN A 113 15.02 11.36 17.27
C ASN A 113 15.38 10.84 15.88
N ARG A 114 15.33 11.72 14.87
CA ARG A 114 15.69 11.41 13.49
C ARG A 114 14.94 10.20 12.94
N THR A 115 13.65 10.22 13.14
CA THR A 115 12.76 9.19 12.60
C THR A 115 11.60 9.84 11.86
N ALA A 116 10.91 9.03 11.07
CA ALA A 116 9.69 9.45 10.40
C ALA A 116 8.59 8.47 10.72
N ARG A 117 7.37 8.95 10.66
CA ARG A 117 6.19 8.13 10.88
C ARG A 117 5.27 8.27 9.68
N LEU A 118 4.79 7.14 9.19
CA LEU A 118 3.79 7.12 8.12
C LEU A 118 2.43 6.92 8.76
N ASN A 119 1.65 7.98 8.83
CA ASN A 119 0.30 7.89 9.35
C ASN A 119 -0.61 7.44 8.21
N ILE A 120 -0.96 6.16 8.22
CA ILE A 120 -1.76 5.57 7.13
C ILE A 120 -3.22 5.81 7.46
N SER A 121 -3.81 6.77 6.77
CA SER A 121 -5.18 7.18 7.02
C SER A 121 -6.20 6.26 6.39
N ASN A 122 -5.80 5.58 5.31
CA ASN A 122 -6.72 4.70 4.56
C ASN A 122 -5.97 3.52 4.00
N ALA A 123 -6.63 2.36 4.03
CA ALA A 123 -6.22 1.16 3.31
C ALA A 123 -7.46 0.65 2.61
N ILE A 124 -7.54 0.83 1.30
CA ILE A 124 -8.77 0.66 0.54
C ILE A 124 -8.58 -0.39 -0.53
N TYR A 125 -9.52 -1.32 -0.61
CA TYR A 125 -9.57 -2.28 -1.71
C TYR A 125 -10.52 -1.79 -2.79
N ILE A 126 -10.04 -1.78 -4.03
CA ILE A 126 -10.83 -1.43 -5.20
C ILE A 126 -10.95 -2.66 -6.08
N ALA A 127 -12.16 -3.17 -6.21
CA ALA A 127 -12.42 -4.37 -7.01
C ALA A 127 -12.41 -4.04 -8.49
N PRO A 128 -11.92 -4.96 -9.35
CA PRO A 128 -11.88 -4.68 -10.79
C PRO A 128 -13.26 -4.47 -11.40
N ASP A 129 -14.25 -5.17 -10.90
CA ASP A 129 -15.62 -5.07 -11.44
C ASP A 129 -16.28 -3.73 -11.11
N ARG A 130 -15.82 -3.08 -10.05
CA ARG A 130 -16.38 -1.77 -9.67
C ARG A 130 -15.91 -0.65 -10.57
N THR A 131 -14.83 -0.87 -11.27
CA THR A 131 -14.26 0.14 -12.14
C THR A 131 -14.77 0.02 -13.57
N ALA A 132 -15.48 -1.05 -13.87
CA ALA A 132 -16.05 -1.28 -15.19
C ALA A 132 -17.33 -0.46 -15.42
N ASP A 133 -17.89 0.09 -14.36
CA ASP A 133 -19.06 0.95 -14.47
C ASP A 133 -18.65 2.38 -14.80
#